data_c4a5cbe131db0b05e94b81d3cd0f7fee
#
_entry.id   c4a5cbe131db0b05e94b81d3cd0f7fee
#
_cell.length_a   1.000
_cell.length_b   1.000
_cell.length_c   1.000
_cell.angle_alpha   90.00
_cell.angle_beta   90.00
_cell.angle_gamma   90.00
#
_symmetry.space_group_name_H-M   'P 1'
#
loop_
_entity.id
_entity.type
_entity.pdbx_description
1 polymer ?
#
loop_
_entity_poly.entity_id
_entity_poly.type
_entity_poly.pdbx_seq_one_letter_code
_entity_poly.pdbx_strand_id
1 'polypeptide(L)'
;MLERVRVGAPFQVLLDDGRRRRLEAQSSEGLADRQREARFLTHAITEEGMVRFEGEFEPEVGSRLVNRLEAEARRLARAARHEEPFPRYLADALPNLITGNGTAKGRTELVVLVSREVATRGWQDVRDGEFCKIPGVGPIDPETARRIADDAFLSGIFFDGEDLRHIKRWTRHIPAAVKVALNLGSLPDLDGPRCDDCGNRHGLEWDHDNPKANGGETSLENLKPRYRRCHQKKTVRDRETGRLKPARASPC
;
A
#
# COMPACT_ATOMS: atom_id res chain seq x y z
N MET A 1 -15.90 -24.18 30.26
CA MET A 1 -16.48 -22.82 30.31
C MET A 1 -17.18 -22.51 31.61
N LEU A 2 -18.16 -23.30 32.03
CA LEU A 2 -18.89 -23.06 33.27
C LEU A 2 -18.02 -23.05 34.53
N GLU A 3 -16.99 -23.90 34.59
CA GLU A 3 -16.05 -23.96 35.71
C GLU A 3 -15.19 -22.71 35.85
N ARG A 4 -14.71 -22.14 34.72
CA ARG A 4 -13.95 -20.88 34.72
C ARG A 4 -14.80 -19.65 35.04
N VAL A 5 -16.07 -19.64 34.66
CA VAL A 5 -17.02 -18.59 35.07
C VAL A 5 -17.19 -18.60 36.58
N ARG A 6 -17.28 -19.80 37.22
CA ARG A 6 -17.38 -19.95 38.68
C ARG A 6 -16.12 -19.45 39.41
N VAL A 7 -14.95 -19.49 38.78
CA VAL A 7 -13.67 -19.06 39.37
C VAL A 7 -13.37 -17.57 39.08
N GLY A 8 -14.28 -16.85 38.41
CA GLY A 8 -14.08 -15.42 38.10
C GLY A 8 -13.02 -15.12 37.08
N ALA A 9 -12.84 -15.98 36.06
CA ALA A 9 -11.88 -15.76 35.00
C ALA A 9 -12.17 -14.47 34.21
N PRO A 10 -11.14 -13.73 33.76
CA PRO A 10 -11.34 -12.55 32.94
C PRO A 10 -12.19 -12.85 31.70
N PHE A 11 -13.05 -11.91 31.32
CA PHE A 11 -14.02 -12.07 30.21
C PHE A 11 -13.32 -12.49 28.90
N GLN A 12 -12.13 -11.96 28.60
CA GLN A 12 -11.34 -12.33 27.44
C GLN A 12 -10.99 -13.83 27.41
N VAL A 13 -10.60 -14.40 28.54
CA VAL A 13 -10.30 -15.84 28.67
C VAL A 13 -11.53 -16.71 28.38
N LEU A 14 -12.72 -16.24 28.78
CA LEU A 14 -13.98 -16.95 28.49
C LEU A 14 -14.35 -16.90 27.01
N LEU A 15 -14.09 -15.75 26.34
CA LEU A 15 -14.29 -15.61 24.91
C LEU A 15 -13.36 -16.54 24.12
N ASP A 16 -12.09 -16.58 24.50
CA ASP A 16 -11.08 -17.41 23.82
C ASP A 16 -11.38 -18.91 24.01
N ASP A 17 -11.81 -19.32 25.19
CA ASP A 17 -12.30 -20.68 25.43
C ASP A 17 -13.54 -21.01 24.58
N GLY A 18 -14.47 -20.08 24.47
CA GLY A 18 -15.67 -20.25 23.64
C GLY A 18 -15.34 -20.38 22.15
N ARG A 19 -14.39 -19.58 21.66
CA ARG A 19 -13.87 -19.68 20.27
C ARG A 19 -13.18 -21.02 20.02
N ARG A 20 -12.27 -21.42 20.91
CA ARG A 20 -11.55 -22.68 20.81
C ARG A 20 -12.51 -23.87 20.74
N ARG A 21 -13.49 -23.98 21.66
CA ARG A 21 -14.48 -25.07 21.65
C ARG A 21 -15.33 -25.10 20.40
N ARG A 22 -15.68 -23.93 19.83
CA ARG A 22 -16.38 -23.86 18.54
C ARG A 22 -15.54 -24.41 17.41
N LEU A 23 -14.25 -24.07 17.37
CA LEU A 23 -13.31 -24.58 16.35
C LEU A 23 -13.11 -26.10 16.49
N GLU A 24 -12.96 -26.61 17.72
CA GLU A 24 -12.83 -28.03 18.01
C GLU A 24 -14.10 -28.84 17.63
N ALA A 25 -15.27 -28.22 17.69
CA ALA A 25 -16.55 -28.84 17.31
C ALA A 25 -16.84 -28.79 15.79
N GLN A 26 -16.07 -28.04 15.01
CA GLN A 26 -16.21 -27.98 13.55
C GLN A 26 -15.62 -29.22 12.90
N SER A 27 -16.27 -29.70 11.82
CA SER A 27 -15.69 -30.75 10.97
C SER A 27 -14.37 -30.28 10.39
N SER A 28 -13.34 -31.12 10.45
CA SER A 28 -12.05 -30.87 9.80
C SER A 28 -12.12 -31.01 8.29
N GLU A 29 -13.18 -31.63 7.75
CA GLU A 29 -13.37 -31.78 6.32
C GLU A 29 -13.50 -30.43 5.61
N GLY A 30 -12.64 -30.16 4.64
CA GLY A 30 -12.57 -28.88 3.91
C GLY A 30 -12.21 -27.66 4.77
N LEU A 31 -11.76 -27.84 6.03
CA LEU A 31 -11.40 -26.70 6.89
C LEU A 31 -10.22 -25.92 6.31
N ALA A 32 -9.20 -26.59 5.82
CA ALA A 32 -8.03 -25.95 5.21
C ALA A 32 -8.40 -25.12 3.98
N ASP A 33 -9.31 -25.63 3.14
CA ASP A 33 -9.77 -24.89 1.95
C ASP A 33 -10.56 -23.64 2.35
N ARG A 34 -11.48 -23.75 3.33
CA ARG A 34 -12.22 -22.59 3.85
C ARG A 34 -11.30 -21.55 4.46
N GLN A 35 -10.30 -21.96 5.24
CA GLN A 35 -9.30 -21.04 5.82
C GLN A 35 -8.47 -20.35 4.74
N ARG A 36 -8.08 -21.10 3.70
CA ARG A 36 -7.34 -20.57 2.57
C ARG A 36 -8.16 -19.58 1.75
N GLU A 37 -9.45 -19.80 1.56
CA GLU A 37 -10.36 -18.88 0.87
C GLU A 37 -10.65 -17.63 1.70
N ALA A 38 -10.75 -17.75 3.02
CA ALA A 38 -11.04 -16.65 3.93
C ALA A 38 -9.87 -15.67 4.12
N ARG A 39 -8.62 -16.05 3.75
CA ARG A 39 -7.47 -15.18 3.95
C ARG A 39 -7.57 -13.87 3.19
N PHE A 40 -7.20 -12.80 3.83
CA PHE A 40 -7.07 -11.49 3.20
C PHE A 40 -6.06 -10.62 3.94
N LEU A 41 -5.60 -9.57 3.29
CA LEU A 41 -4.88 -8.47 3.89
C LEU A 41 -5.31 -7.18 3.20
N THR A 42 -5.75 -6.22 3.98
CA THR A 42 -6.14 -4.88 3.51
C THR A 42 -5.42 -3.80 4.29
N HIS A 43 -5.46 -2.59 3.78
CA HIS A 43 -5.04 -1.41 4.51
C HIS A 43 -6.04 -0.27 4.29
N ALA A 44 -6.11 0.62 5.26
CA ALA A 44 -6.95 1.81 5.20
C ALA A 44 -6.23 2.97 5.89
N ILE A 45 -6.62 4.18 5.54
CA ILE A 45 -6.16 5.40 6.22
C ILE A 45 -7.19 5.75 7.28
N THR A 46 -6.73 6.01 8.51
CA THR A 46 -7.59 6.47 9.61
C THR A 46 -7.85 7.97 9.52
N GLU A 47 -8.76 8.49 10.35
CA GLU A 47 -9.05 9.93 10.44
C GLU A 47 -7.82 10.75 10.85
N GLU A 48 -6.90 10.17 11.62
CA GLU A 48 -5.63 10.79 12.01
C GLU A 48 -4.52 10.65 10.96
N GLY A 49 -4.83 10.10 9.77
CA GLY A 49 -3.83 9.88 8.70
C GLY A 49 -2.91 8.69 8.93
N MET A 50 -3.21 7.82 9.90
CA MET A 50 -2.44 6.61 10.14
C MET A 50 -2.81 5.50 9.16
N VAL A 51 -1.84 4.67 8.77
CA VAL A 51 -2.09 3.48 7.96
C VAL A 51 -2.45 2.31 8.87
N ARG A 52 -3.69 1.82 8.75
CA ARG A 52 -4.18 0.63 9.45
C ARG A 52 -4.02 -0.59 8.53
N PHE A 53 -3.51 -1.68 9.08
CA PHE A 53 -3.52 -3.00 8.44
C PHE A 53 -4.53 -3.90 9.13
N GLU A 54 -5.27 -4.69 8.33
CA GLU A 54 -6.23 -5.69 8.82
C GLU A 54 -6.15 -6.92 7.92
N GLY A 55 -6.08 -8.12 8.52
CA GLY A 55 -5.97 -9.33 7.73
C GLY A 55 -6.17 -10.60 8.51
N GLU A 56 -6.50 -11.67 7.80
CA GLU A 56 -6.62 -13.04 8.29
C GLU A 56 -5.69 -13.96 7.49
N PHE A 57 -5.08 -14.89 8.18
CA PHE A 57 -4.11 -15.83 7.63
C PHE A 57 -4.45 -17.24 8.09
N GLU A 58 -4.06 -18.23 7.31
CA GLU A 58 -4.11 -19.63 7.73
C GLU A 58 -3.36 -19.79 9.08
N PRO A 59 -3.83 -20.68 9.97
CA PRO A 59 -3.31 -20.79 11.34
C PRO A 59 -1.80 -20.96 11.43
N GLU A 60 -1.22 -21.78 10.56
CA GLU A 60 0.22 -22.04 10.53
C GLU A 60 1.03 -20.84 10.03
N VAL A 61 0.47 -20.07 9.07
CA VAL A 61 1.11 -18.84 8.57
C VAL A 61 0.98 -17.74 9.61
N GLY A 62 -0.23 -17.51 10.13
CA GLY A 62 -0.51 -16.51 11.15
C GLY A 62 0.32 -16.73 12.42
N SER A 63 0.42 -17.97 12.90
CA SER A 63 1.24 -18.30 14.07
C SER A 63 2.72 -17.99 13.87
N ARG A 64 3.27 -18.29 12.68
CA ARG A 64 4.66 -17.93 12.35
C ARG A 64 4.87 -16.42 12.29
N LEU A 65 3.92 -15.68 11.71
CA LEU A 65 3.98 -14.21 11.67
C LEU A 65 3.96 -13.62 13.08
N VAL A 66 3.02 -14.04 13.92
CA VAL A 66 2.92 -13.57 15.31
C VAL A 66 4.20 -13.87 16.09
N ASN A 67 4.68 -15.10 16.04
CA ASN A 67 5.93 -15.49 16.74
C ASN A 67 7.13 -14.64 16.30
N ARG A 68 7.23 -14.34 15.01
CA ARG A 68 8.32 -13.51 14.47
C ARG A 68 8.20 -12.06 14.91
N LEU A 69 7.00 -11.49 14.84
CA LEU A 69 6.70 -10.13 15.31
C LEU A 69 7.01 -9.98 16.79
N GLU A 70 6.53 -10.90 17.62
CA GLU A 70 6.76 -10.86 19.06
C GLU A 70 8.25 -11.02 19.42
N ALA A 71 8.98 -11.87 18.70
CA ALA A 71 10.43 -12.02 18.93
C ALA A 71 11.18 -10.71 18.66
N GLU A 72 10.86 -10.03 17.55
CA GLU A 72 11.44 -8.73 17.21
C GLU A 72 10.99 -7.64 18.20
N ALA A 73 9.71 -7.58 18.55
CA ALA A 73 9.19 -6.64 19.53
C ALA A 73 9.87 -6.79 20.91
N ARG A 74 10.08 -8.03 21.38
CA ARG A 74 10.84 -8.28 22.62
C ARG A 74 12.30 -7.85 22.50
N ARG A 75 12.91 -7.96 21.31
CA ARG A 75 14.27 -7.46 21.07
C ARG A 75 14.32 -5.95 21.19
N LEU A 76 13.37 -5.23 20.57
CA LEU A 76 13.24 -3.77 20.64
C LEU A 76 12.98 -3.31 22.07
N ALA A 77 12.04 -3.93 22.78
CA ALA A 77 11.72 -3.59 24.16
C ALA A 77 12.95 -3.72 25.10
N ARG A 78 13.79 -4.76 24.92
CA ARG A 78 15.04 -4.92 25.71
C ARG A 78 16.09 -3.86 25.38
N ALA A 79 16.09 -3.31 24.17
CA ALA A 79 17.03 -2.27 23.74
C ALA A 79 16.52 -0.85 24.05
N ALA A 80 15.25 -0.70 24.39
CA ALA A 80 14.62 0.59 24.64
C ALA A 80 15.16 1.22 25.94
N ARG A 81 15.34 2.55 25.92
CA ARG A 81 15.73 3.34 27.11
C ARG A 81 14.55 3.67 28.01
N HIS A 82 13.33 3.71 27.45
CA HIS A 82 12.08 3.98 28.13
C HIS A 82 11.11 2.83 27.86
N GLU A 83 10.35 2.46 28.87
CA GLU A 83 9.35 1.39 28.75
C GLU A 83 8.11 1.97 28.07
N GLU A 84 7.62 1.25 27.03
CA GLU A 84 6.38 1.55 26.34
C GLU A 84 5.45 0.33 26.36
N PRO A 85 4.13 0.52 26.12
CA PRO A 85 3.21 -0.60 25.96
C PRO A 85 3.64 -1.55 24.84
N PHE A 86 3.62 -2.85 25.10
CA PHE A 86 4.10 -3.88 24.16
C PHE A 86 3.52 -3.77 22.72
N PRO A 87 2.23 -3.37 22.50
CA PRO A 87 1.69 -3.12 21.16
C PRO A 87 2.47 -2.08 20.33
N ARG A 88 3.14 -1.10 20.95
CA ARG A 88 3.99 -0.14 20.22
C ARG A 88 5.24 -0.82 19.67
N TYR A 89 5.88 -1.68 20.46
CA TYR A 89 7.00 -2.48 19.97
C TYR A 89 6.62 -3.45 18.85
N LEU A 90 5.37 -3.97 18.84
CA LEU A 90 4.84 -4.77 17.72
C LEU A 90 4.70 -3.91 16.45
N ALA A 91 4.23 -2.66 16.59
CA ALA A 91 4.12 -1.73 15.48
C ALA A 91 5.50 -1.37 14.89
N ASP A 92 6.53 -1.20 15.74
CA ASP A 92 7.91 -0.94 15.30
C ASP A 92 8.59 -2.19 14.70
N ALA A 93 8.22 -3.38 15.19
CA ALA A 93 8.77 -4.64 14.69
C ALA A 93 8.32 -4.96 13.26
N LEU A 94 7.10 -4.58 12.88
CA LEU A 94 6.54 -4.90 11.56
C LEU A 94 7.37 -4.28 10.41
N PRO A 95 7.62 -2.96 10.37
CA PRO A 95 8.47 -2.37 9.33
C PRO A 95 9.88 -2.96 9.33
N ASN A 96 10.51 -3.19 10.49
CA ASN A 96 11.84 -3.80 10.56
C ASN A 96 11.90 -5.18 9.89
N LEU A 97 10.85 -5.99 10.04
CA LEU A 97 10.78 -7.32 9.43
C LEU A 97 10.46 -7.28 7.93
N ILE A 98 9.64 -6.32 7.49
CA ILE A 98 9.23 -6.19 6.08
C ILE A 98 10.32 -5.51 5.25
N THR A 99 10.86 -4.39 5.74
CA THR A 99 11.86 -3.63 4.98
C THR A 99 13.25 -4.24 5.08
N GLY A 100 13.48 -5.10 6.08
CA GLY A 100 14.78 -5.70 6.37
C GLY A 100 15.85 -4.63 6.61
N ASN A 101 16.89 -4.92 7.37
CA ASN A 101 18.00 -3.98 7.60
C ASN A 101 18.86 -3.76 6.32
N GLY A 102 18.23 -3.26 5.24
CA GLY A 102 18.91 -2.90 3.99
C GLY A 102 19.22 -4.06 3.04
N THR A 103 18.80 -5.29 3.32
CA THR A 103 19.10 -6.47 2.47
C THR A 103 17.97 -6.85 1.51
N ALA A 104 16.83 -6.18 1.57
CA ALA A 104 15.74 -6.40 0.61
C ALA A 104 16.18 -5.95 -0.79
N LYS A 105 16.17 -6.86 -1.76
CA LYS A 105 16.54 -6.61 -3.16
C LYS A 105 15.58 -5.65 -3.90
N GLY A 106 14.56 -5.11 -3.25
CA GLY A 106 13.61 -4.14 -3.79
C GLY A 106 13.76 -2.79 -3.10
N ARG A 107 14.03 -1.73 -3.85
CA ARG A 107 13.92 -0.37 -3.31
C ARG A 107 12.44 -0.09 -3.05
N THR A 108 12.11 0.23 -1.80
CA THR A 108 10.80 0.77 -1.45
C THR A 108 10.82 2.25 -1.78
N GLU A 109 9.99 2.68 -2.72
CA GLU A 109 9.85 4.10 -3.07
C GLU A 109 8.76 4.71 -2.20
N LEU A 110 9.06 5.83 -1.55
CA LEU A 110 8.12 6.68 -0.86
C LEU A 110 8.10 8.03 -1.55
N VAL A 111 6.92 8.49 -1.96
CA VAL A 111 6.73 9.81 -2.56
C VAL A 111 6.19 10.75 -1.50
N VAL A 112 6.88 11.86 -1.28
CA VAL A 112 6.46 12.95 -0.40
C VAL A 112 6.34 14.22 -1.23
N LEU A 113 5.21 14.89 -1.14
CA LEU A 113 4.97 16.19 -1.76
C LEU A 113 5.18 17.29 -0.72
N VAL A 114 6.01 18.26 -1.06
CA VAL A 114 6.31 19.39 -0.19
C VAL A 114 6.32 20.66 -1.01
N SER A 115 5.63 21.69 -0.54
CA SER A 115 5.74 23.04 -1.13
C SER A 115 7.16 23.54 -1.01
N ARG A 116 7.65 24.19 -2.05
CA ARG A 116 9.00 24.78 -2.08
C ARG A 116 9.24 25.70 -0.89
N GLU A 117 8.24 26.47 -0.52
CA GLU A 117 8.26 27.45 0.57
C GLU A 117 8.52 26.79 1.92
N VAL A 118 7.91 25.62 2.18
CA VAL A 118 8.14 24.81 3.40
C VAL A 118 9.62 24.39 3.46
N ALA A 119 10.15 23.85 2.39
CA ALA A 119 11.54 23.39 2.32
C ALA A 119 12.54 24.56 2.46
N THR A 120 12.32 25.68 1.76
CA THR A 120 13.22 26.83 1.78
C THR A 120 13.17 27.61 3.10
N ARG A 121 12.06 27.52 3.84
CA ARG A 121 11.87 28.13 5.17
C ARG A 121 12.46 27.28 6.31
N GLY A 122 13.05 26.14 6.00
CA GLY A 122 13.71 25.28 6.98
C GLY A 122 12.80 24.22 7.62
N TRP A 123 11.72 23.82 6.94
CA TRP A 123 10.84 22.71 7.35
C TRP A 123 10.13 22.92 8.70
N GLN A 124 9.78 24.15 9.04
CA GLN A 124 9.22 24.46 10.35
C GLN A 124 7.70 24.31 10.43
N ASP A 125 6.99 24.80 9.43
CA ASP A 125 5.52 24.88 9.41
C ASP A 125 4.96 24.78 7.98
N VAL A 126 3.68 24.46 7.88
CA VAL A 126 2.90 24.52 6.65
C VAL A 126 1.88 25.63 6.80
N ARG A 127 1.91 26.63 5.92
CA ARG A 127 1.01 27.78 5.91
C ARG A 127 -0.13 27.61 4.92
N ASP A 128 -1.09 28.54 4.93
CA ASP A 128 -2.21 28.54 4.01
C ASP A 128 -1.72 28.49 2.54
N GLY A 129 -2.26 27.56 1.78
CA GLY A 129 -1.88 27.32 0.39
C GLY A 129 -0.64 26.44 0.19
N GLU A 130 0.08 26.10 1.26
CA GLU A 130 1.21 25.18 1.23
C GLU A 130 0.80 23.76 1.62
N PHE A 131 1.65 22.77 1.31
CA PHE A 131 1.43 21.38 1.70
C PHE A 131 2.73 20.65 2.03
N CYS A 132 2.59 19.64 2.91
CA CYS A 132 3.57 18.58 3.16
C CYS A 132 2.76 17.31 3.40
N LYS A 133 2.78 16.38 2.42
CA LYS A 133 1.89 15.21 2.44
C LYS A 133 2.45 14.01 1.69
N ILE A 134 1.94 12.82 2.01
CA ILE A 134 2.10 11.60 1.21
C ILE A 134 0.84 11.42 0.37
N PRO A 135 0.93 11.35 -0.98
CA PRO A 135 -0.21 11.16 -1.86
C PRO A 135 -1.02 9.91 -1.47
N GLY A 136 -2.35 10.05 -1.37
CA GLY A 136 -3.24 8.96 -1.00
C GLY A 136 -3.22 8.56 0.48
N VAL A 137 -2.38 9.20 1.29
CA VAL A 137 -2.31 8.97 2.76
C VAL A 137 -2.78 10.21 3.51
N GLY A 138 -2.16 11.37 3.29
CA GLY A 138 -2.52 12.60 3.95
C GLY A 138 -1.32 13.45 4.36
N PRO A 139 -1.54 14.52 5.15
CA PRO A 139 -0.49 15.40 5.61
C PRO A 139 0.49 14.68 6.53
N ILE A 140 1.76 15.09 6.46
CA ILE A 140 2.80 14.67 7.40
C ILE A 140 3.52 15.90 7.94
N ASP A 141 4.11 15.75 9.12
CA ASP A 141 4.91 16.78 9.73
C ASP A 141 6.15 17.13 8.86
N PRO A 142 6.45 18.43 8.63
CA PRO A 142 7.57 18.84 7.79
C PRO A 142 8.94 18.31 8.27
N GLU A 143 9.16 18.24 9.58
CA GLU A 143 10.41 17.70 10.14
C GLU A 143 10.55 16.19 9.83
N THR A 144 9.43 15.46 9.84
CA THR A 144 9.41 14.07 9.38
C THR A 144 9.75 13.96 7.89
N ALA A 145 9.20 14.84 7.04
CA ALA A 145 9.54 14.89 5.62
C ALA A 145 11.03 15.21 5.41
N ARG A 146 11.59 16.15 6.17
CA ARG A 146 13.02 16.47 6.15
C ARG A 146 13.88 15.27 6.51
N ARG A 147 13.57 14.56 7.58
CA ARG A 147 14.29 13.35 8.00
C ARG A 147 14.25 12.25 6.95
N ILE A 148 13.10 12.07 6.28
CA ILE A 148 12.98 11.15 5.15
C ILE A 148 13.89 11.59 3.99
N ALA A 149 13.96 12.90 3.71
CA ALA A 149 14.79 13.46 2.66
C ALA A 149 16.29 13.28 2.93
N ASP A 150 16.72 13.41 4.19
CA ASP A 150 18.13 13.23 4.59
C ASP A 150 18.62 11.78 4.40
N ASP A 151 17.72 10.78 4.54
CA ASP A 151 18.04 9.35 4.40
C ASP A 151 17.76 8.79 3.00
N ALA A 152 17.15 9.55 2.10
CA ALA A 152 16.67 9.07 0.82
C ALA A 152 17.55 9.50 -0.37
N PHE A 153 17.61 8.64 -1.41
CA PHE A 153 18.00 9.09 -2.75
C PHE A 153 16.87 9.98 -3.30
N LEU A 154 17.05 11.28 -3.21
CA LEU A 154 16.08 12.27 -3.67
C LEU A 154 15.96 12.26 -5.20
N SER A 155 14.78 11.90 -5.71
CA SER A 155 14.34 12.26 -7.06
C SER A 155 13.37 13.42 -6.94
N GLY A 156 13.84 14.66 -7.15
CA GLY A 156 12.99 15.85 -7.17
C GLY A 156 12.20 15.91 -8.47
N ILE A 157 10.88 16.05 -8.38
CA ILE A 157 10.03 16.44 -9.50
C ILE A 157 9.61 17.88 -9.27
N PHE A 158 10.04 18.77 -10.16
CA PHE A 158 9.64 20.17 -10.13
C PHE A 158 8.30 20.32 -10.85
N PHE A 159 7.36 20.90 -10.14
CA PHE A 159 6.01 21.18 -10.57
C PHE A 159 5.77 22.69 -10.44
N ASP A 160 5.35 23.32 -11.54
CA ASP A 160 5.13 24.76 -11.61
C ASP A 160 3.65 25.17 -11.50
N GLY A 161 2.79 24.23 -11.07
CA GLY A 161 1.35 24.47 -10.89
C GLY A 161 0.50 24.10 -12.11
N GLU A 162 1.06 23.96 -13.29
CA GLU A 162 0.30 23.73 -14.52
C GLU A 162 0.75 22.50 -15.33
N ASP A 163 2.01 22.03 -15.23
CA ASP A 163 2.45 20.98 -16.15
C ASP A 163 3.55 20.06 -15.58
N LEU A 164 3.28 18.75 -15.58
CA LEU A 164 4.31 17.72 -15.49
C LEU A 164 4.88 17.49 -16.89
N ARG A 165 5.96 18.20 -17.24
CA ARG A 165 6.52 18.20 -18.59
C ARG A 165 6.94 16.82 -19.06
N HIS A 166 6.44 16.46 -20.24
CA HIS A 166 6.65 15.29 -21.08
C HIS A 166 7.92 14.46 -20.83
N ILE A 167 7.69 13.19 -20.42
CA ILE A 167 8.71 12.14 -20.53
C ILE A 167 8.21 11.11 -21.56
N LYS A 168 8.74 11.20 -22.78
CA LYS A 168 8.38 10.32 -23.89
C LYS A 168 9.41 9.20 -24.03
N ARG A 169 9.00 7.93 -23.87
CA ARG A 169 9.84 6.77 -24.20
C ARG A 169 9.03 5.61 -24.80
N TRP A 170 9.65 4.91 -25.76
CA TRP A 170 9.06 3.85 -26.59
C TRP A 170 9.20 2.43 -26.02
N THR A 171 9.40 2.23 -24.73
CA THR A 171 9.61 0.91 -24.12
C THR A 171 8.36 0.38 -23.44
N ARG A 172 8.24 -0.97 -23.29
CA ARG A 172 7.17 -1.61 -22.49
C ARG A 172 7.28 -1.29 -20.99
N HIS A 173 8.44 -0.88 -20.56
CA HIS A 173 8.72 -0.54 -19.17
C HIS A 173 8.37 0.93 -18.91
N ILE A 174 7.55 1.17 -17.88
CA ILE A 174 7.23 2.54 -17.44
C ILE A 174 8.49 3.12 -16.78
N PRO A 175 9.05 4.22 -17.26
CA PRO A 175 10.21 4.86 -16.64
C PRO A 175 9.91 5.24 -15.18
N ALA A 176 10.90 5.18 -14.29
CA ALA A 176 10.71 5.47 -12.86
C ALA A 176 10.05 6.84 -12.63
N ALA A 177 10.51 7.89 -13.33
CA ALA A 177 9.93 9.22 -13.22
C ALA A 177 8.45 9.29 -13.64
N VAL A 178 8.06 8.57 -14.72
CA VAL A 178 6.66 8.48 -15.16
C VAL A 178 5.85 7.72 -14.11
N LYS A 179 6.39 6.64 -13.54
CA LYS A 179 5.72 5.88 -12.48
C LYS A 179 5.50 6.72 -11.23
N VAL A 180 6.50 7.52 -10.84
CA VAL A 180 6.35 8.45 -9.70
C VAL A 180 5.25 9.46 -10.01
N ALA A 181 5.26 10.11 -11.18
CA ALA A 181 4.24 11.08 -11.59
C ALA A 181 2.83 10.46 -11.61
N LEU A 182 2.69 9.24 -12.14
CA LEU A 182 1.42 8.50 -12.14
C LEU A 182 0.93 8.19 -10.72
N ASN A 183 1.84 7.90 -9.79
CA ASN A 183 1.50 7.62 -8.40
C ASN A 183 1.09 8.86 -7.59
N LEU A 184 1.33 10.07 -8.10
CA LEU A 184 0.81 11.29 -7.49
C LEU A 184 -0.71 11.42 -7.62
N GLY A 185 -1.31 10.82 -8.64
CA GLY A 185 -2.73 10.98 -8.95
C GLY A 185 -2.98 12.23 -9.81
N SER A 186 -4.24 12.63 -9.91
CA SER A 186 -4.66 13.74 -10.76
C SER A 186 -4.52 15.08 -10.07
N LEU A 187 -4.24 16.11 -10.89
CA LEU A 187 -4.30 17.51 -10.45
C LEU A 187 -5.75 17.95 -10.20
N PRO A 188 -5.99 18.91 -9.33
CA PRO A 188 -5.04 19.63 -8.48
C PRO A 188 -4.67 18.90 -7.17
N ASP A 189 -5.40 17.84 -6.81
CA ASP A 189 -5.38 17.27 -5.47
C ASP A 189 -4.11 16.46 -5.17
N LEU A 190 -3.50 15.83 -6.19
CA LEU A 190 -2.35 14.95 -6.05
C LEU A 190 -2.52 13.98 -4.86
N ASP A 191 -3.67 13.29 -4.82
CA ASP A 191 -4.15 12.47 -3.70
C ASP A 191 -4.00 10.97 -3.99
N GLY A 192 -3.01 10.62 -4.80
CA GLY A 192 -2.74 9.26 -5.25
C GLY A 192 -3.68 8.79 -6.37
N PRO A 193 -3.34 7.67 -7.05
CA PRO A 193 -4.10 7.19 -8.18
C PRO A 193 -5.43 6.57 -7.73
N ARG A 194 -6.46 6.73 -8.57
CA ARG A 194 -7.77 6.09 -8.44
C ARG A 194 -8.15 5.46 -9.77
N CYS A 195 -8.83 4.34 -9.75
CA CYS A 195 -9.37 3.73 -10.97
C CYS A 195 -10.30 4.73 -11.69
N ASP A 196 -10.02 5.01 -12.95
CA ASP A 196 -10.83 5.93 -13.77
C ASP A 196 -12.29 5.48 -13.92
N ASP A 197 -12.56 4.16 -13.84
CA ASP A 197 -13.92 3.64 -14.04
C ASP A 197 -14.73 3.53 -12.73
N CYS A 198 -14.10 3.15 -11.59
CA CYS A 198 -14.84 2.85 -10.36
C CYS A 198 -14.32 3.56 -9.11
N GLY A 199 -13.28 4.38 -9.22
CA GLY A 199 -12.70 5.14 -8.10
C GLY A 199 -11.92 4.32 -7.09
N ASN A 200 -11.79 3.00 -7.25
CA ASN A 200 -11.04 2.15 -6.34
C ASN A 200 -9.56 2.56 -6.31
N ARG A 201 -8.95 2.54 -5.12
CA ARG A 201 -7.54 2.90 -4.89
C ARG A 201 -6.61 1.71 -4.77
N HIS A 202 -7.13 0.48 -4.67
CA HIS A 202 -6.36 -0.74 -4.42
C HIS A 202 -6.34 -1.63 -5.66
N GLY A 203 -5.24 -2.39 -5.84
CA GLY A 203 -5.12 -3.34 -6.94
C GLY A 203 -5.19 -2.68 -8.31
N LEU A 204 -4.61 -1.49 -8.44
CA LEU A 204 -4.57 -0.73 -9.68
C LEU A 204 -3.48 -1.28 -10.61
N GLU A 205 -3.83 -1.35 -11.89
CA GLU A 205 -2.93 -1.65 -13.01
C GLU A 205 -2.89 -0.42 -13.92
N TRP A 206 -1.70 -0.13 -14.49
CA TRP A 206 -1.53 0.96 -15.46
C TRP A 206 -1.88 0.44 -16.84
N ASP A 207 -3.01 0.87 -17.37
CA ASP A 207 -3.52 0.49 -18.68
C ASP A 207 -3.31 1.61 -19.70
N HIS A 208 -2.97 1.23 -20.95
CA HIS A 208 -2.89 2.17 -22.05
C HIS A 208 -4.31 2.47 -22.57
N ASP A 209 -4.76 3.71 -22.49
CA ASP A 209 -6.07 4.11 -23.00
C ASP A 209 -6.15 3.87 -24.51
N ASN A 210 -5.14 4.31 -25.27
CA ASN A 210 -4.87 3.80 -26.61
C ASN A 210 -3.96 2.58 -26.51
N PRO A 211 -4.44 1.37 -26.85
CA PRO A 211 -3.68 0.14 -26.68
C PRO A 211 -2.32 0.18 -27.41
N LYS A 212 -1.31 -0.42 -26.79
CA LYS A 212 0.03 -0.51 -27.37
C LYS A 212 0.04 -1.26 -28.71
N ALA A 213 -0.85 -2.24 -28.88
CA ALA A 213 -1.08 -2.94 -30.14
C ALA A 213 -1.50 -2.01 -31.29
N ASN A 214 -2.05 -0.86 -30.97
CA ASN A 214 -2.47 0.19 -31.92
C ASN A 214 -1.42 1.32 -32.05
N GLY A 215 -0.24 1.15 -31.45
CA GLY A 215 0.80 2.19 -31.44
C GLY A 215 0.67 3.19 -30.30
N GLY A 216 -0.15 2.91 -29.27
CA GLY A 216 -0.26 3.76 -28.09
C GLY A 216 1.09 3.89 -27.35
N GLU A 217 1.43 5.11 -26.98
CA GLU A 217 2.66 5.45 -26.29
C GLU A 217 2.57 5.14 -24.78
N THR A 218 3.71 4.89 -24.14
CA THR A 218 3.82 4.81 -22.68
C THR A 218 4.10 6.23 -22.17
N SER A 219 3.05 7.04 -22.01
CA SER A 219 3.10 8.42 -21.55
C SER A 219 2.10 8.66 -20.42
N LEU A 220 2.24 9.78 -19.71
CA LEU A 220 1.31 10.16 -18.63
C LEU A 220 -0.13 10.29 -19.13
N GLU A 221 -0.31 10.85 -20.33
CA GLU A 221 -1.61 11.10 -20.92
C GLU A 221 -2.32 9.79 -21.31
N ASN A 222 -1.54 8.78 -21.74
CA ASN A 222 -2.06 7.52 -22.24
C ASN A 222 -2.11 6.40 -21.20
N LEU A 223 -1.48 6.56 -20.03
CA LEU A 223 -1.53 5.59 -18.95
C LEU A 223 -2.62 5.98 -17.95
N LYS A 224 -3.59 5.08 -17.77
CA LYS A 224 -4.72 5.26 -16.86
C LYS A 224 -4.71 4.21 -15.77
N PRO A 225 -4.93 4.61 -14.50
CA PRO A 225 -5.05 3.65 -13.41
C PRO A 225 -6.39 2.92 -13.53
N ARG A 226 -6.36 1.60 -13.59
CA ARG A 226 -7.58 0.78 -13.64
C ARG A 226 -7.51 -0.34 -12.62
N TYR A 227 -8.60 -0.51 -11.88
CA TYR A 227 -8.78 -1.69 -11.05
C TYR A 227 -8.85 -2.94 -11.95
N ARG A 228 -8.23 -4.02 -11.55
CA ARG A 228 -8.08 -5.25 -12.36
C ARG A 228 -9.35 -5.68 -13.07
N ARG A 229 -10.50 -5.68 -12.39
CA ARG A 229 -11.79 -6.03 -13.01
C ARG A 229 -12.23 -5.01 -14.07
N CYS A 230 -11.96 -3.74 -13.86
CA CYS A 230 -12.27 -2.67 -14.83
C CYS A 230 -11.37 -2.79 -16.06
N HIS A 231 -10.08 -3.06 -15.86
CA HIS A 231 -9.13 -3.34 -16.94
C HIS A 231 -9.56 -4.54 -17.79
N GLN A 232 -9.99 -5.64 -17.18
CA GLN A 232 -10.52 -6.80 -17.89
C GLN A 232 -11.76 -6.45 -18.73
N LYS A 233 -12.74 -5.71 -18.15
CA LYS A 233 -13.93 -5.27 -18.87
C LYS A 233 -13.59 -4.37 -20.06
N LYS A 234 -12.65 -3.42 -19.90
CA LYS A 234 -12.16 -2.59 -20.99
C LYS A 234 -11.54 -3.45 -22.10
N THR A 235 -10.68 -4.38 -21.76
CA THR A 235 -10.02 -5.27 -22.73
C THR A 235 -11.03 -6.07 -23.55
N VAL A 236 -12.09 -6.61 -22.93
CA VAL A 236 -13.18 -7.31 -23.64
C VAL A 236 -13.90 -6.34 -24.58
N ARG A 237 -14.32 -5.20 -24.08
CA ARG A 237 -15.00 -4.15 -24.90
C ARG A 237 -14.14 -3.69 -26.08
N ASP A 238 -12.83 -3.46 -25.86
CA ASP A 238 -11.92 -3.03 -26.92
C ASP A 238 -11.74 -4.10 -28.02
N ARG A 239 -11.86 -5.40 -27.67
CA ARG A 239 -11.89 -6.51 -28.64
C ARG A 239 -13.21 -6.54 -29.42
N GLU A 240 -14.35 -6.45 -28.72
CA GLU A 240 -15.68 -6.47 -29.33
C GLU A 240 -15.90 -5.28 -30.28
N THR A 241 -15.37 -4.12 -29.93
CA THR A 241 -15.48 -2.88 -30.75
C THR A 241 -14.39 -2.76 -31.83
N GLY A 242 -13.48 -3.74 -31.91
CA GLY A 242 -12.35 -3.69 -32.85
C GLY A 242 -11.28 -2.65 -32.53
N ARG A 243 -11.36 -2.01 -31.36
CA ARG A 243 -10.32 -1.08 -30.89
C ARG A 243 -9.00 -1.77 -30.54
N LEU A 244 -9.04 -3.05 -30.18
CA LEU A 244 -7.84 -3.86 -29.96
C LEU A 244 -7.58 -4.70 -31.21
N LYS A 245 -6.55 -4.38 -31.97
CA LYS A 245 -6.13 -5.19 -33.11
C LYS A 245 -5.73 -6.60 -32.65
N PRO A 246 -6.13 -7.67 -33.36
CA PRO A 246 -5.67 -9.02 -33.05
C PRO A 246 -4.13 -9.06 -33.06
N ALA A 247 -3.55 -9.81 -32.12
CA ALA A 247 -2.11 -10.03 -32.12
C ALA A 247 -1.72 -10.58 -33.50
N ARG A 248 -0.73 -9.94 -34.14
CA ARG A 248 -0.14 -10.49 -35.38
C ARG A 248 0.36 -11.89 -35.05
N ALA A 249 -0.13 -12.91 -35.74
CA ALA A 249 0.44 -14.24 -35.67
C ALA A 249 1.94 -14.11 -35.96
N SER A 250 2.78 -14.62 -35.03
CA SER A 250 4.21 -14.70 -35.29
C SER A 250 4.39 -15.54 -36.57
N PRO A 251 5.12 -15.06 -37.58
CA PRO A 251 5.46 -15.93 -38.69
C PRO A 251 6.26 -17.11 -38.12
N CYS A 252 5.84 -18.33 -38.47
CA CYS A 252 6.55 -19.57 -38.21
C CYS A 252 7.93 -19.56 -38.88
#